data_98df57cf92294bdf7edef82137b7114a
#
_entry.id   98df57cf92294bdf7edef82137b7114a
#
_cell.length_a   1.000
_cell.length_b   1.000
_cell.length_c   1.000
_cell.angle_alpha   90.00
_cell.angle_beta   90.00
_cell.angle_gamma   90.00
#
_symmetry.space_group_name_H-M   'P 1'
#
loop_
_entity.id
_entity.type
_entity.pdbx_description
1 polymer ?
#
loop_
_entity_poly.entity_id
_entity_poly.type
_entity_poly.pdbx_seq_one_letter_code
_entity_poly.pdbx_strand_id
1 'polypeptide(L)'
;MNLIQITEDNIDDFRDIIPVDIAENIGRQPYHCIALEEGDDDLPAALVWEFKHLNDVTQPTLSRLSWVHADDPDSGNKVFSEYGDIIREVEVEKSMFLMSEAEIHGAMDVIKDAGFDLKKQEGEELTVTVGMLSELDIIKKGKIPEYLSPLGSLMARPFRRGLMNCIFHTKRDKIEDLSCLPMEWFEPELSCSVQTDDKITGMLLIHKCSSGRLRVEFMSATGPDAKKDLLHMVRFAIIQAVANYPSETEVIIPRRDEASRKLAGYFFPDKKGKTCVFGERTESE
;
A
#
# COMPACT_ATOMS: atom_id res chain seq x y z
N MET A 1 23.86 11.85 18.84
CA MET A 1 22.90 10.95 18.19
C MET A 1 21.93 10.40 19.24
N ASN A 2 20.66 10.68 19.12
CA ASN A 2 19.61 10.21 20.01
C ASN A 2 18.58 9.43 19.20
N LEU A 3 18.10 8.30 19.74
CA LEU A 3 16.92 7.64 19.18
C LEU A 3 15.67 8.42 19.56
N ILE A 4 14.87 8.74 18.58
CA ILE A 4 13.59 9.46 18.75
C ILE A 4 12.46 8.68 18.10
N GLN A 5 11.27 8.79 18.67
CA GLN A 5 10.05 8.36 18.02
C GLN A 5 9.46 9.54 17.24
N ILE A 6 9.18 9.33 15.96
CA ILE A 6 8.49 10.31 15.14
C ILE A 6 7.00 10.00 15.17
N THR A 7 6.21 11.01 15.52
CA THR A 7 4.75 10.94 15.72
C THR A 7 4.07 12.08 14.95
N GLU A 8 2.75 12.16 15.01
CA GLU A 8 2.02 13.29 14.43
C GLU A 8 2.38 14.66 15.05
N ASP A 9 2.92 14.66 16.29
CA ASP A 9 3.27 15.89 17.00
C ASP A 9 4.58 16.52 16.51
N ASN A 10 5.52 15.74 15.96
CA ASN A 10 6.85 16.19 15.54
C ASN A 10 7.20 15.88 14.07
N ILE A 11 6.32 15.24 13.31
CA ILE A 11 6.59 14.90 11.90
C ILE A 11 6.88 16.12 11.03
N ASP A 12 6.33 17.27 11.38
CA ASP A 12 6.51 18.50 10.61
C ASP A 12 7.97 18.97 10.59
N ASP A 13 8.75 18.65 11.61
CA ASP A 13 10.17 18.97 11.71
C ASP A 13 11.03 18.14 10.73
N PHE A 14 10.49 17.02 10.24
CA PHE A 14 11.21 16.03 9.41
C PHE A 14 10.62 15.83 8.01
N ARG A 15 9.71 16.71 7.58
CA ARG A 15 9.02 16.57 6.27
C ARG A 15 9.94 16.67 5.06
N ASP A 16 11.08 17.32 5.20
CA ASP A 16 12.06 17.46 4.11
C ASP A 16 12.87 16.17 3.90
N ILE A 17 12.94 15.32 4.93
CA ILE A 17 13.70 14.06 4.91
C ILE A 17 12.80 12.88 4.64
N ILE A 18 11.66 12.79 5.35
CA ILE A 18 10.71 11.68 5.21
C ILE A 18 9.85 11.92 3.96
N PRO A 19 9.81 10.98 3.00
CA PRO A 19 8.97 11.12 1.82
C PRO A 19 7.52 11.42 2.18
N VAL A 20 6.90 12.38 1.49
CA VAL A 20 5.56 12.89 1.80
C VAL A 20 4.49 11.78 1.86
N ASP A 21 4.58 10.78 0.99
CA ASP A 21 3.64 9.65 0.97
C ASP A 21 3.87 8.66 2.14
N ILE A 22 5.02 8.72 2.78
CA ILE A 22 5.33 7.96 3.99
C ILE A 22 4.89 8.75 5.22
N ALA A 23 5.22 10.04 5.26
CA ALA A 23 4.88 10.94 6.35
C ALA A 23 3.35 11.01 6.61
N GLU A 24 2.52 10.90 5.55
CA GLU A 24 1.06 10.91 5.69
C GLU A 24 0.50 9.74 6.51
N ASN A 25 1.26 8.65 6.67
CA ASN A 25 0.88 7.47 7.44
C ASN A 25 1.27 7.57 8.92
N ILE A 26 2.25 8.41 9.26
CA ILE A 26 2.73 8.58 10.63
C ILE A 26 1.63 9.24 11.47
N GLY A 27 1.44 8.76 12.70
CA GLY A 27 0.31 9.14 13.56
C GLY A 27 -0.98 8.37 13.30
N ARG A 28 -1.04 7.54 12.24
CA ARG A 28 -2.16 6.64 11.97
C ARG A 28 -1.81 5.25 12.47
N GLN A 29 -2.65 4.66 13.30
CA GLN A 29 -2.45 3.25 13.61
C GLN A 29 -2.74 2.40 12.34
N PRO A 30 -1.93 1.42 12.04
CA PRO A 30 -0.86 0.79 12.85
C PRO A 30 0.58 1.25 12.53
N TYR A 31 0.78 2.46 12.02
CA TYR A 31 2.08 2.95 11.55
C TYR A 31 2.94 3.51 12.68
N HIS A 32 4.20 3.15 12.68
CA HIS A 32 5.21 3.56 13.64
C HIS A 32 6.44 4.09 12.91
N CYS A 33 7.16 5.02 13.53
CA CYS A 33 8.40 5.55 13.01
C CYS A 33 9.41 5.79 14.16
N ILE A 34 10.62 5.28 13.98
CA ILE A 34 11.78 5.64 14.79
C ILE A 34 12.88 6.19 13.91
N ALA A 35 13.65 7.10 14.45
CA ALA A 35 14.80 7.68 13.76
C ALA A 35 15.97 7.88 14.72
N LEU A 36 17.17 7.96 14.16
CA LEU A 36 18.36 8.42 14.84
C LEU A 36 18.55 9.90 14.48
N GLU A 37 18.56 10.76 15.47
CA GLU A 37 18.73 12.20 15.32
C GLU A 37 20.18 12.61 15.60
N GLU A 38 20.77 13.43 14.75
CA GLU A 38 22.08 14.03 14.95
C GLU A 38 22.04 15.54 14.75
N GLY A 39 22.19 16.30 15.84
CA GLY A 39 22.09 17.75 15.80
C GLY A 39 20.66 18.26 15.61
N ASP A 40 20.53 19.43 15.01
CA ASP A 40 19.24 20.03 14.70
C ASP A 40 18.84 19.57 13.27
N ASP A 41 17.79 18.78 13.15
CA ASP A 41 17.11 18.38 11.90
C ASP A 41 17.87 17.40 10.97
N ASP A 42 18.87 16.65 11.46
CA ASP A 42 19.53 15.61 10.67
C ASP A 42 19.09 14.20 11.14
N LEU A 43 18.65 13.37 10.18
CA LEU A 43 18.22 11.98 10.43
C LEU A 43 19.13 11.00 9.66
N PRO A 44 20.30 10.65 10.18
CA PRO A 44 21.20 9.72 9.50
C PRO A 44 20.63 8.30 9.32
N ALA A 45 19.60 7.94 10.09
CA ALA A 45 18.83 6.72 9.85
C ALA A 45 17.40 6.85 10.39
N ALA A 46 16.46 6.23 9.67
CA ALA A 46 15.07 6.15 10.09
C ALA A 46 14.39 4.91 9.55
N LEU A 47 13.37 4.44 10.24
CA LEU A 47 12.58 3.27 9.90
C LEU A 47 11.09 3.53 10.13
N VAL A 48 10.27 3.24 9.12
CA VAL A 48 8.81 3.26 9.23
C VAL A 48 8.27 1.87 9.00
N TRP A 49 7.40 1.42 9.89
CA TRP A 49 6.73 0.12 9.78
C TRP A 49 5.29 0.18 10.26
N GLU A 50 4.52 -0.84 9.91
CA GLU A 50 3.17 -1.07 10.42
C GLU A 50 3.06 -2.49 11.00
N PHE A 51 2.23 -2.65 12.03
CA PHE A 51 1.81 -3.96 12.50
C PHE A 51 0.57 -4.44 11.74
N LYS A 52 0.56 -5.73 11.39
CA LYS A 52 -0.54 -6.38 10.68
C LYS A 52 -1.08 -7.55 11.45
N HIS A 53 -2.39 -7.60 11.55
CA HIS A 53 -3.11 -8.74 12.12
C HIS A 53 -3.50 -9.70 10.99
N LEU A 54 -2.90 -10.87 10.95
CA LEU A 54 -3.18 -11.87 9.91
C LEU A 54 -4.45 -12.67 10.16
N ASN A 55 -4.96 -12.67 11.38
CA ASN A 55 -6.19 -13.34 11.81
C ASN A 55 -6.93 -12.42 12.79
N ASP A 56 -8.15 -12.79 13.21
CA ASP A 56 -8.92 -12.08 14.26
C ASP A 56 -8.24 -12.11 15.65
N VAL A 57 -6.94 -12.15 15.68
CA VAL A 57 -6.14 -12.19 16.92
C VAL A 57 -5.81 -10.77 17.33
N THR A 58 -5.87 -10.51 18.61
CA THR A 58 -5.62 -9.20 19.21
C THR A 58 -4.15 -8.79 19.19
N GLN A 59 -3.24 -9.71 18.86
CA GLN A 59 -1.80 -9.46 18.75
C GLN A 59 -1.34 -9.40 17.30
N PRO A 60 -0.45 -8.48 16.95
CA PRO A 60 0.14 -8.44 15.62
C PRO A 60 1.13 -9.62 15.46
N THR A 61 0.95 -10.40 14.40
CA THR A 61 1.85 -11.51 14.07
C THR A 61 2.84 -11.15 12.96
N LEU A 62 2.66 -9.99 12.34
CA LEU A 62 3.48 -9.51 11.24
C LEU A 62 3.83 -8.04 11.42
N SER A 63 5.11 -7.70 11.18
CA SER A 63 5.55 -6.33 10.96
C SER A 63 5.90 -6.12 9.49
N ARG A 64 5.44 -5.03 8.90
CA ARG A 64 5.80 -4.65 7.54
C ARG A 64 6.55 -3.32 7.54
N LEU A 65 7.81 -3.35 7.09
CA LEU A 65 8.54 -2.12 6.84
C LEU A 65 7.95 -1.41 5.61
N SER A 66 7.71 -0.13 5.75
CA SER A 66 7.15 0.75 4.71
C SER A 66 8.19 1.69 4.14
N TRP A 67 9.22 2.02 4.92
CA TRP A 67 10.33 2.87 4.49
C TRP A 67 11.55 2.64 5.37
N VAL A 68 12.74 2.74 4.76
CA VAL A 68 14.04 2.60 5.40
C VAL A 68 14.96 3.67 4.84
N HIS A 69 15.61 4.41 5.71
CA HIS A 69 16.67 5.35 5.38
C HIS A 69 17.90 5.06 6.23
N ALA A 70 19.08 5.09 5.65
CA ALA A 70 20.35 4.99 6.36
C ALA A 70 21.46 5.64 5.50
N ASP A 71 22.11 6.65 6.02
CA ASP A 71 23.26 7.31 5.38
C ASP A 71 24.54 6.49 5.54
N ASP A 72 24.64 5.76 6.64
CA ASP A 72 25.76 4.88 6.95
C ASP A 72 25.30 3.60 7.69
N PRO A 73 26.11 2.53 7.63
CA PRO A 73 25.77 1.25 8.27
C PRO A 73 25.63 1.34 9.80
N ASP A 74 26.45 2.14 10.48
CA ASP A 74 26.43 2.21 11.95
C ASP A 74 25.14 2.84 12.46
N SER A 75 24.71 3.91 11.81
CA SER A 75 23.44 4.58 12.11
C SER A 75 22.24 3.68 11.81
N GLY A 76 22.25 3.02 10.65
CA GLY A 76 21.20 2.07 10.28
C GLY A 76 21.10 0.89 11.24
N ASN A 77 22.23 0.30 11.65
CA ASN A 77 22.26 -0.81 12.60
C ASN A 77 21.67 -0.44 13.96
N LYS A 78 21.88 0.81 14.44
CA LYS A 78 21.27 1.28 15.69
C LYS A 78 19.74 1.31 15.61
N VAL A 79 19.21 1.86 14.51
CA VAL A 79 17.74 1.92 14.31
C VAL A 79 17.15 0.51 14.16
N PHE A 80 17.82 -0.39 13.43
CA PHE A 80 17.35 -1.79 13.33
C PHE A 80 17.49 -2.57 14.63
N SER A 81 18.46 -2.26 15.50
CA SER A 81 18.55 -2.83 16.84
C SER A 81 17.34 -2.47 17.69
N GLU A 82 17.00 -1.17 17.73
CA GLU A 82 15.81 -0.68 18.45
C GLU A 82 14.51 -1.27 17.89
N TYR A 83 14.39 -1.30 16.57
CA TYR A 83 13.26 -1.97 15.92
C TYR A 83 13.15 -3.43 16.35
N GLY A 84 14.28 -4.16 16.41
CA GLY A 84 14.31 -5.55 16.86
C GLY A 84 13.84 -5.71 18.31
N ASP A 85 14.17 -4.76 19.19
CA ASP A 85 13.70 -4.77 20.59
C ASP A 85 12.19 -4.57 20.67
N ILE A 86 11.66 -3.59 19.91
CA ILE A 86 10.22 -3.33 19.82
C ILE A 86 9.45 -4.55 19.26
N ILE A 87 9.96 -5.17 18.20
CA ILE A 87 9.33 -6.34 17.56
C ILE A 87 9.27 -7.53 18.54
N ARG A 88 10.31 -7.75 19.34
CA ARG A 88 10.33 -8.81 20.35
C ARG A 88 9.36 -8.52 21.49
N GLU A 89 9.28 -7.27 21.97
CA GLU A 89 8.33 -6.88 23.00
C GLU A 89 6.87 -7.07 22.59
N VAL A 90 6.57 -6.85 21.31
CA VAL A 90 5.22 -7.02 20.72
C VAL A 90 4.94 -8.47 20.30
N GLU A 91 5.93 -9.37 20.42
CA GLU A 91 5.82 -10.79 20.05
C GLU A 91 5.43 -11.00 18.57
N VAL A 92 6.06 -10.25 17.66
CA VAL A 92 5.86 -10.40 16.22
C VAL A 92 6.59 -11.64 15.72
N GLU A 93 5.91 -12.49 14.97
CA GLU A 93 6.49 -13.73 14.42
C GLU A 93 7.38 -13.48 13.20
N LYS A 94 7.05 -12.45 12.42
CA LYS A 94 7.70 -12.19 11.14
C LYS A 94 7.73 -10.72 10.78
N SER A 95 8.89 -10.27 10.30
CA SER A 95 9.07 -8.97 9.65
C SER A 95 9.23 -9.13 8.14
N MET A 96 8.64 -8.24 7.35
CA MET A 96 8.73 -8.27 5.90
C MET A 96 8.65 -6.87 5.29
N PHE A 97 9.09 -6.75 4.03
CA PHE A 97 8.87 -5.57 3.21
C PHE A 97 8.78 -5.91 1.72
N LEU A 98 8.22 -4.99 0.95
CA LEU A 98 8.28 -4.96 -0.51
C LEU A 98 8.44 -3.50 -0.93
N MET A 99 9.63 -3.13 -1.36
CA MET A 99 10.00 -1.76 -1.75
C MET A 99 10.66 -1.78 -3.11
N SER A 100 10.62 -0.68 -3.84
CA SER A 100 11.36 -0.58 -5.10
C SER A 100 12.88 -0.61 -4.83
N GLU A 101 13.63 -1.22 -5.74
CA GLU A 101 15.09 -1.31 -5.61
C GLU A 101 15.74 0.08 -5.48
N ALA A 102 15.15 1.09 -6.11
CA ALA A 102 15.65 2.47 -6.03
C ALA A 102 15.46 3.09 -4.64
N GLU A 103 14.34 2.78 -3.97
CA GLU A 103 14.02 3.32 -2.65
C GLU A 103 14.94 2.79 -1.55
N ILE A 104 15.43 1.55 -1.67
CA ILE A 104 16.26 0.91 -0.63
C ILE A 104 17.73 0.81 -1.00
N HIS A 105 18.16 1.40 -2.12
CA HIS A 105 19.53 1.22 -2.63
C HIS A 105 20.61 1.56 -1.59
N GLY A 106 20.45 2.66 -0.86
CA GLY A 106 21.38 3.10 0.18
C GLY A 106 21.34 2.23 1.46
N ALA A 107 20.20 1.61 1.77
CA ALA A 107 20.00 0.83 3.00
C ALA A 107 20.15 -0.68 2.79
N MET A 108 20.50 -1.15 1.59
CA MET A 108 20.47 -2.58 1.24
C MET A 108 21.37 -3.44 2.13
N ASP A 109 22.55 -2.97 2.45
CA ASP A 109 23.52 -3.73 3.26
C ASP A 109 23.09 -3.76 4.73
N VAL A 110 22.59 -2.64 5.24
CA VAL A 110 22.02 -2.56 6.60
C VAL A 110 20.85 -3.52 6.77
N ILE A 111 19.96 -3.60 5.78
CA ILE A 111 18.81 -4.52 5.79
C ILE A 111 19.29 -5.99 5.82
N LYS A 112 20.32 -6.33 5.06
CA LYS A 112 20.92 -7.68 5.10
C LYS A 112 21.54 -7.98 6.46
N ASP A 113 22.31 -7.02 7.00
CA ASP A 113 22.95 -7.16 8.31
C ASP A 113 21.93 -7.28 9.43
N ALA A 114 20.73 -6.67 9.28
CA ALA A 114 19.60 -6.86 10.15
C ALA A 114 18.92 -8.25 10.01
N GLY A 115 19.43 -9.13 9.15
CA GLY A 115 18.99 -10.52 9.03
C GLY A 115 17.83 -10.78 8.06
N PHE A 116 17.51 -9.83 7.18
CA PHE A 116 16.49 -10.07 6.16
C PHE A 116 17.01 -10.90 4.98
N ASP A 117 16.28 -11.94 4.59
CA ASP A 117 16.48 -12.67 3.35
C ASP A 117 15.86 -11.89 2.19
N LEU A 118 16.69 -11.48 1.22
CA LEU A 118 16.31 -10.59 0.14
C LEU A 118 16.08 -11.32 -1.17
N LYS A 119 14.96 -11.06 -1.84
CA LYS A 119 14.61 -11.62 -3.15
C LYS A 119 14.16 -10.50 -4.09
N LYS A 120 14.78 -10.40 -5.26
CA LYS A 120 14.32 -9.47 -6.30
C LYS A 120 13.05 -10.01 -6.95
N GLN A 121 12.08 -9.13 -7.13
CA GLN A 121 10.83 -9.41 -7.82
C GLN A 121 10.65 -8.38 -8.95
N GLU A 122 10.63 -8.86 -10.18
CA GLU A 122 10.48 -7.99 -11.35
C GLU A 122 9.01 -7.70 -11.62
N GLY A 123 8.73 -6.44 -11.93
CA GLY A 123 7.43 -6.03 -12.41
C GLY A 123 6.32 -5.98 -11.37
N GLU A 124 6.63 -5.90 -10.09
CA GLU A 124 5.64 -5.90 -9.00
C GLU A 124 4.80 -4.61 -8.92
N GLU A 125 5.29 -3.50 -9.42
CA GLU A 125 4.60 -2.23 -9.40
C GLU A 125 4.63 -1.57 -10.78
N LEU A 126 3.45 -1.27 -11.33
CA LEU A 126 3.31 -0.59 -12.61
C LEU A 126 2.89 0.84 -12.36
N THR A 127 3.64 1.81 -12.89
CA THR A 127 3.26 3.22 -12.91
C THR A 127 2.81 3.61 -14.32
N VAL A 128 1.60 4.14 -14.41
CA VAL A 128 1.01 4.70 -15.64
C VAL A 128 0.50 6.10 -15.36
N THR A 129 0.15 6.87 -16.38
CA THR A 129 -0.48 8.18 -16.21
C THR A 129 -1.97 8.12 -16.56
N VAL A 130 -2.75 9.10 -16.05
CA VAL A 130 -4.17 9.26 -16.41
C VAL A 130 -4.31 9.44 -17.92
N GLY A 131 -3.37 10.14 -18.57
CA GLY A 131 -3.33 10.26 -20.03
C GLY A 131 -3.26 8.90 -20.74
N MET A 132 -2.41 7.99 -20.25
CA MET A 132 -2.35 6.62 -20.81
C MET A 132 -3.64 5.83 -20.54
N LEU A 133 -4.30 6.03 -19.39
CA LEU A 133 -5.59 5.41 -19.10
C LEU A 133 -6.66 5.90 -20.09
N SER A 134 -6.62 7.16 -20.51
CA SER A 134 -7.59 7.75 -21.44
C SER A 134 -7.57 7.14 -22.83
N GLU A 135 -6.45 6.52 -23.21
CA GLU A 135 -6.26 5.87 -24.53
C GLU A 135 -6.84 4.44 -24.58
N LEU A 136 -7.18 3.86 -23.43
CA LEU A 136 -7.65 2.48 -23.35
C LEU A 136 -9.05 2.31 -23.95
N ASP A 137 -9.20 1.31 -24.80
CA ASP A 137 -10.49 0.99 -25.46
C ASP A 137 -11.62 0.62 -24.50
N ILE A 138 -11.30 0.22 -23.26
CA ILE A 138 -12.29 -0.12 -22.25
C ILE A 138 -13.22 1.06 -21.92
N ILE A 139 -12.74 2.30 -22.06
CA ILE A 139 -13.54 3.52 -21.84
C ILE A 139 -14.71 3.61 -22.80
N LYS A 140 -14.50 3.20 -24.06
CA LYS A 140 -15.47 3.31 -25.16
C LYS A 140 -16.54 2.22 -25.12
N LYS A 141 -16.38 1.16 -24.30
CA LYS A 141 -17.21 -0.04 -24.30
C LYS A 141 -18.38 0.04 -23.30
N GLY A 142 -19.59 0.26 -23.81
CA GLY A 142 -20.85 0.08 -23.05
C GLY A 142 -21.11 1.13 -21.95
N LYS A 143 -22.15 0.95 -21.18
CA LYS A 143 -22.53 1.78 -20.01
C LYS A 143 -21.95 1.20 -18.72
N ILE A 144 -21.74 2.05 -17.71
CA ILE A 144 -21.46 1.61 -16.35
C ILE A 144 -22.76 1.02 -15.80
N PRO A 145 -22.71 -0.21 -15.23
CA PRO A 145 -23.92 -0.85 -14.68
C PRO A 145 -24.46 -0.07 -13.47
N GLU A 146 -25.78 -0.07 -13.31
CA GLU A 146 -26.47 0.60 -12.19
C GLU A 146 -26.17 -0.02 -10.81
N TYR A 147 -25.77 -1.30 -10.78
CA TYR A 147 -25.36 -1.99 -9.54
C TYR A 147 -23.96 -1.61 -9.05
N LEU A 148 -23.21 -0.80 -9.80
CA LEU A 148 -21.93 -0.27 -9.42
C LEU A 148 -22.10 1.15 -8.88
N SER A 149 -21.65 1.37 -7.66
CA SER A 149 -21.80 2.63 -6.96
C SER A 149 -20.46 3.21 -6.55
N PRO A 150 -20.24 4.55 -6.66
CA PRO A 150 -19.05 5.18 -6.13
C PRO A 150 -18.97 5.02 -4.61
N LEU A 151 -17.76 5.01 -4.07
CA LEU A 151 -17.54 4.84 -2.63
C LEU A 151 -18.20 5.97 -1.83
N GLY A 152 -18.17 7.19 -2.34
CA GLY A 152 -18.79 8.36 -1.70
C GLY A 152 -20.30 8.24 -1.47
N SER A 153 -20.98 7.28 -2.13
CA SER A 153 -22.40 6.99 -1.90
C SER A 153 -22.66 6.00 -0.75
N LEU A 154 -21.61 5.37 -0.21
CA LEU A 154 -21.70 4.40 0.89
C LEU A 154 -21.61 5.08 2.24
N MET A 155 -22.26 4.46 3.23
CA MET A 155 -22.02 4.79 4.65
C MET A 155 -20.89 3.90 5.21
N ALA A 156 -20.23 4.37 6.27
CA ALA A 156 -19.09 3.69 6.88
C ALA A 156 -19.36 2.23 7.28
N ARG A 157 -20.55 1.92 7.84
CA ARG A 157 -20.89 0.56 8.28
C ARG A 157 -21.07 -0.43 7.12
N PRO A 158 -21.83 -0.15 6.05
CA PRO A 158 -21.84 -0.96 4.82
C PRO A 158 -20.45 -1.12 4.20
N PHE A 159 -19.65 -0.04 4.13
CA PHE A 159 -18.28 -0.09 3.64
C PHE A 159 -17.45 -1.13 4.41
N ARG A 160 -17.39 -1.03 5.74
CA ARG A 160 -16.63 -1.95 6.59
C ARG A 160 -17.05 -3.41 6.39
N ARG A 161 -18.35 -3.67 6.41
CA ARG A 161 -18.86 -5.02 6.17
C ARG A 161 -18.48 -5.54 4.78
N GLY A 162 -18.60 -4.71 3.75
CA GLY A 162 -18.25 -5.06 2.38
C GLY A 162 -16.77 -5.34 2.21
N LEU A 163 -15.91 -4.50 2.79
CA LEU A 163 -14.46 -4.66 2.77
C LEU A 163 -14.05 -5.99 3.40
N MET A 164 -14.53 -6.28 4.61
CA MET A 164 -14.26 -7.53 5.31
C MET A 164 -14.73 -8.75 4.51
N ASN A 165 -15.93 -8.68 3.90
CA ASN A 165 -16.41 -9.75 3.03
C ASN A 165 -15.50 -9.97 1.82
N CYS A 166 -15.06 -8.90 1.16
CA CYS A 166 -14.15 -8.98 0.01
C CYS A 166 -12.78 -9.52 0.42
N ILE A 167 -12.22 -9.07 1.55
CA ILE A 167 -10.94 -9.55 2.09
C ILE A 167 -11.01 -11.05 2.38
N PHE A 168 -12.03 -11.50 3.11
CA PHE A 168 -12.22 -12.91 3.47
C PHE A 168 -12.25 -13.85 2.26
N HIS A 169 -12.81 -13.41 1.13
CA HIS A 169 -12.91 -14.22 -0.08
C HIS A 169 -11.68 -14.17 -0.99
N THR A 170 -10.72 -13.27 -0.75
CA THR A 170 -9.55 -13.14 -1.64
C THR A 170 -8.53 -14.24 -1.47
N LYS A 171 -8.55 -15.02 -0.38
CA LYS A 171 -7.58 -16.09 -0.06
C LYS A 171 -6.11 -15.64 -0.24
N ARG A 172 -5.82 -14.38 -0.01
CA ARG A 172 -4.47 -13.84 -0.16
C ARG A 172 -3.76 -13.95 1.17
N ASP A 173 -2.66 -14.68 1.21
CA ASP A 173 -1.79 -14.83 2.39
C ASP A 173 -1.08 -13.52 2.78
N LYS A 174 -1.17 -12.49 1.94
CA LYS A 174 -0.44 -11.23 2.08
C LYS A 174 -1.32 -10.01 1.79
N ILE A 175 -2.55 -9.99 2.33
CA ILE A 175 -3.42 -8.82 2.21
C ILE A 175 -2.97 -7.79 3.23
N GLU A 176 -2.79 -6.57 2.76
CA GLU A 176 -2.66 -5.42 3.64
C GLU A 176 -3.94 -5.30 4.48
N ASP A 177 -3.78 -5.11 5.79
CA ASP A 177 -4.92 -4.89 6.65
C ASP A 177 -5.49 -3.49 6.43
N LEU A 178 -6.38 -3.39 5.46
CA LEU A 178 -7.09 -2.14 5.17
C LEU A 178 -8.23 -1.89 6.15
N SER A 179 -8.50 -2.83 7.06
CA SER A 179 -9.62 -2.74 8.00
C SER A 179 -9.45 -1.61 9.03
N CYS A 180 -8.20 -1.23 9.34
CA CYS A 180 -7.88 -0.12 10.23
C CYS A 180 -8.03 1.25 9.55
N LEU A 181 -7.98 1.34 8.21
CA LEU A 181 -8.05 2.60 7.50
C LEU A 181 -9.50 3.12 7.45
N PRO A 182 -9.74 4.41 7.69
CA PRO A 182 -11.06 5.01 7.56
C PRO A 182 -11.51 5.04 6.09
N MET A 183 -12.81 5.12 5.84
CA MET A 183 -13.35 5.18 4.47
C MET A 183 -12.83 6.43 3.72
N GLU A 184 -12.63 7.50 4.44
CA GLU A 184 -12.14 8.81 3.99
C GLU A 184 -10.67 8.76 3.51
N TRP A 185 -9.94 7.70 3.81
CA TRP A 185 -8.61 7.43 3.28
C TRP A 185 -8.62 7.17 1.77
N PHE A 186 -9.73 6.65 1.27
CA PHE A 186 -9.86 6.30 -0.13
C PHE A 186 -10.55 7.41 -0.91
N GLU A 187 -10.11 7.64 -2.13
CA GLU A 187 -10.68 8.64 -3.03
C GLU A 187 -12.13 8.27 -3.38
N PRO A 188 -13.13 9.03 -2.93
CA PRO A 188 -14.54 8.61 -2.98
C PRO A 188 -15.12 8.54 -4.38
N GLU A 189 -14.59 9.35 -5.30
CA GLU A 189 -15.07 9.43 -6.69
C GLU A 189 -14.42 8.36 -7.59
N LEU A 190 -13.21 7.89 -7.26
CA LEU A 190 -12.50 6.87 -8.03
C LEU A 190 -12.74 5.45 -7.49
N SER A 191 -12.96 5.35 -6.19
CA SER A 191 -13.25 4.07 -5.53
C SER A 191 -14.70 3.69 -5.74
N CYS A 192 -14.98 2.40 -5.88
CA CYS A 192 -16.35 1.93 -6.13
C CYS A 192 -16.62 0.56 -5.53
N SER A 193 -17.90 0.22 -5.46
CA SER A 193 -18.37 -1.09 -5.02
C SER A 193 -19.40 -1.66 -5.98
N VAL A 194 -19.44 -2.99 -6.03
CA VAL A 194 -20.50 -3.77 -6.69
C VAL A 194 -21.43 -4.31 -5.62
N GLN A 195 -22.72 -4.12 -5.82
CA GLN A 195 -23.76 -4.60 -4.92
C GLN A 195 -24.66 -5.64 -5.62
N THR A 196 -24.86 -6.77 -4.96
CA THR A 196 -25.75 -7.84 -5.41
C THR A 196 -26.57 -8.30 -4.21
N ASP A 197 -27.90 -8.30 -4.32
CA ASP A 197 -28.82 -8.71 -3.25
C ASP A 197 -28.52 -8.03 -1.89
N ASP A 198 -28.38 -6.70 -1.90
CA ASP A 198 -28.03 -5.86 -0.74
C ASP A 198 -26.69 -6.18 -0.07
N LYS A 199 -25.83 -6.94 -0.75
CA LYS A 199 -24.48 -7.26 -0.27
C LYS A 199 -23.43 -6.68 -1.21
N ILE A 200 -22.36 -6.17 -0.64
CA ILE A 200 -21.19 -5.77 -1.41
C ILE A 200 -20.41 -7.04 -1.77
N THR A 201 -20.30 -7.29 -3.08
CA THR A 201 -19.62 -8.46 -3.66
C THR A 201 -18.33 -8.09 -4.40
N GLY A 202 -18.06 -6.81 -4.57
CA GLY A 202 -16.81 -6.33 -5.16
C GLY A 202 -16.48 -4.92 -4.69
N MET A 203 -15.20 -4.63 -4.60
CA MET A 203 -14.67 -3.30 -4.27
C MET A 203 -13.39 -3.03 -5.06
N LEU A 204 -13.25 -1.78 -5.50
CA LEU A 204 -12.02 -1.18 -5.97
C LEU A 204 -11.75 0.05 -5.11
N LEU A 205 -10.63 0.08 -4.41
CA LEU A 205 -10.23 1.15 -3.51
C LEU A 205 -8.96 1.81 -4.04
N ILE A 206 -9.00 3.11 -4.21
CA ILE A 206 -7.91 3.94 -4.69
C ILE A 206 -7.63 5.01 -3.64
N HIS A 207 -6.37 5.14 -3.25
CA HIS A 207 -5.89 6.19 -2.37
C HIS A 207 -5.25 7.30 -3.20
N LYS A 208 -5.48 8.54 -2.83
CA LYS A 208 -4.75 9.70 -3.34
C LYS A 208 -3.65 10.04 -2.36
N CYS A 209 -2.42 9.71 -2.71
CA CYS A 209 -1.24 9.97 -1.91
C CYS A 209 -1.00 11.49 -1.76
N SER A 210 -0.30 11.89 -0.70
CA SER A 210 0.03 13.30 -0.43
C SER A 210 0.88 13.94 -1.52
N SER A 211 1.64 13.15 -2.30
CA SER A 211 2.33 13.59 -3.51
C SER A 211 1.39 13.91 -4.70
N GLY A 212 0.10 13.64 -4.56
CA GLY A 212 -0.89 13.77 -5.64
C GLY A 212 -0.99 12.55 -6.55
N ARG A 213 -0.18 11.52 -6.36
CA ARG A 213 -0.27 10.24 -7.07
C ARG A 213 -1.52 9.47 -6.63
N LEU A 214 -2.04 8.64 -7.51
CA LEU A 214 -3.14 7.72 -7.21
C LEU A 214 -2.57 6.31 -7.04
N ARG A 215 -3.01 5.60 -6.00
CA ARG A 215 -2.57 4.23 -5.74
C ARG A 215 -3.76 3.29 -5.63
N VAL A 216 -3.74 2.21 -6.40
CA VAL A 216 -4.73 1.13 -6.26
C VAL A 216 -4.36 0.30 -5.02
N GLU A 217 -5.12 0.45 -3.94
CA GLU A 217 -4.87 -0.26 -2.69
C GLU A 217 -5.50 -1.65 -2.68
N PHE A 218 -6.71 -1.74 -3.20
CA PHE A 218 -7.47 -2.98 -3.17
C PHE A 218 -8.36 -3.13 -4.39
N MET A 219 -8.44 -4.34 -4.92
CA MET A 219 -9.41 -4.71 -5.93
C MET A 219 -9.80 -6.18 -5.77
N SER A 220 -11.08 -6.42 -5.55
CA SER A 220 -11.61 -7.77 -5.44
C SER A 220 -13.06 -7.81 -5.89
N ALA A 221 -13.47 -8.93 -6.46
CA ALA A 221 -14.87 -9.26 -6.71
C ALA A 221 -15.09 -10.75 -6.46
N THR A 222 -16.28 -11.10 -5.99
CA THR A 222 -16.70 -12.45 -5.63
C THR A 222 -17.97 -12.85 -6.39
N GLY A 223 -18.26 -14.14 -6.46
CA GLY A 223 -19.44 -14.63 -7.14
C GLY A 223 -19.24 -15.00 -8.62
N PRO A 224 -20.30 -15.41 -9.31
CA PRO A 224 -20.22 -15.95 -10.67
C PRO A 224 -19.78 -14.93 -11.72
N ASP A 225 -20.10 -13.65 -11.53
CA ASP A 225 -19.78 -12.57 -12.45
C ASP A 225 -18.51 -11.80 -12.07
N ALA A 226 -17.70 -12.27 -11.11
CA ALA A 226 -16.55 -11.57 -10.54
C ALA A 226 -15.59 -10.97 -11.60
N LYS A 227 -15.30 -11.70 -12.69
CA LYS A 227 -14.42 -11.18 -13.76
C LYS A 227 -15.03 -9.99 -14.50
N LYS A 228 -16.33 -10.03 -14.73
CA LYS A 228 -17.09 -8.95 -15.38
C LYS A 228 -17.14 -7.73 -14.46
N ASP A 229 -17.39 -7.96 -13.19
CA ASP A 229 -17.47 -6.91 -12.18
C ASP A 229 -16.12 -6.21 -11.98
N LEU A 230 -15.00 -6.95 -11.97
CA LEU A 230 -13.66 -6.38 -11.97
C LEU A 230 -13.44 -5.44 -13.16
N LEU A 231 -13.82 -5.85 -14.37
CA LEU A 231 -13.68 -5.00 -15.56
C LEU A 231 -14.58 -3.75 -15.49
N HIS A 232 -15.78 -3.86 -14.94
CA HIS A 232 -16.69 -2.73 -14.75
C HIS A 232 -16.15 -1.74 -13.72
N MET A 233 -15.59 -2.21 -12.60
CA MET A 233 -14.94 -1.36 -11.58
C MET A 233 -13.71 -0.64 -12.15
N VAL A 234 -12.83 -1.36 -12.86
CA VAL A 234 -11.67 -0.74 -13.52
C VAL A 234 -12.10 0.33 -14.52
N ARG A 235 -13.10 0.02 -15.36
CA ARG A 235 -13.64 0.98 -16.30
C ARG A 235 -14.22 2.22 -15.64
N PHE A 236 -14.99 2.04 -14.54
CA PHE A 236 -15.53 3.15 -13.76
C PHE A 236 -14.39 4.04 -13.25
N ALA A 237 -13.39 3.46 -12.58
CA ALA A 237 -12.26 4.21 -12.03
C ALA A 237 -11.49 4.98 -13.10
N ILE A 238 -11.26 4.37 -14.26
CA ILE A 238 -10.58 5.04 -15.38
C ILE A 238 -11.41 6.23 -15.89
N ILE A 239 -12.71 6.06 -16.09
CA ILE A 239 -13.58 7.16 -16.55
C ILE A 239 -13.55 8.32 -15.55
N GLN A 240 -13.65 8.02 -14.26
CA GLN A 240 -13.60 9.03 -13.21
C GLN A 240 -12.21 9.69 -13.11
N ALA A 241 -11.12 8.92 -13.22
CA ALA A 241 -9.77 9.47 -13.21
C ALA A 241 -9.55 10.45 -14.37
N VAL A 242 -9.96 10.08 -15.59
CA VAL A 242 -9.85 10.93 -16.78
C VAL A 242 -10.71 12.20 -16.66
N ALA A 243 -11.85 12.11 -15.97
CA ALA A 243 -12.73 13.26 -15.79
C ALA A 243 -12.23 14.26 -14.71
N ASN A 244 -11.54 13.77 -13.68
CA ASN A 244 -11.27 14.55 -12.47
C ASN A 244 -9.79 14.88 -12.24
N TYR A 245 -8.86 14.25 -12.98
CA TYR A 245 -7.42 14.39 -12.75
C TYR A 245 -6.67 14.81 -14.02
N PRO A 246 -5.58 15.59 -13.88
CA PRO A 246 -4.68 15.93 -14.99
C PRO A 246 -4.10 14.69 -15.68
N SER A 247 -3.80 14.80 -16.96
CA SER A 247 -3.26 13.69 -17.78
C SER A 247 -1.92 13.16 -17.28
N GLU A 248 -1.12 14.00 -16.65
CA GLU A 248 0.20 13.69 -16.08
C GLU A 248 0.14 13.00 -14.70
N THR A 249 -1.04 12.98 -14.05
CA THR A 249 -1.19 12.32 -12.75
C THR A 249 -0.79 10.85 -12.83
N GLU A 250 0.17 10.46 -12.01
CA GLU A 250 0.63 9.08 -11.92
C GLU A 250 -0.37 8.18 -11.19
N VAL A 251 -0.55 6.98 -11.72
CA VAL A 251 -1.37 5.92 -11.13
C VAL A 251 -0.49 4.70 -10.88
N ILE A 252 -0.38 4.31 -9.63
CA ILE A 252 0.41 3.16 -9.17
C ILE A 252 -0.51 1.95 -9.09
N ILE A 253 -0.15 0.89 -9.81
CA ILE A 253 -0.91 -0.37 -9.88
C ILE A 253 -0.03 -1.50 -9.34
N PRO A 254 -0.25 -1.97 -8.11
CA PRO A 254 0.43 -3.14 -7.58
C PRO A 254 0.08 -4.41 -8.37
N ARG A 255 1.08 -5.25 -8.64
CA ARG A 255 0.96 -6.51 -9.40
C ARG A 255 1.46 -7.69 -8.58
N ARG A 256 0.98 -7.81 -7.36
CA ARG A 256 1.48 -8.74 -6.34
C ARG A 256 1.07 -10.20 -6.55
N ASP A 257 0.05 -10.44 -7.36
CA ASP A 257 -0.46 -11.79 -7.66
C ASP A 257 -0.65 -12.01 -9.16
N GLU A 258 -0.87 -13.27 -9.55
CA GLU A 258 -1.04 -13.66 -10.94
C GLU A 258 -2.25 -12.97 -11.61
N ALA A 259 -3.33 -12.74 -10.87
CA ALA A 259 -4.54 -12.09 -11.40
C ALA A 259 -4.29 -10.62 -11.72
N SER A 260 -3.64 -9.89 -10.79
CA SER A 260 -3.27 -8.49 -11.00
C SER A 260 -2.24 -8.33 -12.12
N ARG A 261 -1.25 -9.25 -12.23
CA ARG A 261 -0.30 -9.26 -13.36
C ARG A 261 -0.98 -9.50 -14.70
N LYS A 262 -1.92 -10.46 -14.77
CA LYS A 262 -2.69 -10.74 -16.00
C LYS A 262 -3.56 -9.55 -16.39
N LEU A 263 -4.22 -8.91 -15.44
CA LEU A 263 -5.07 -7.76 -15.69
C LEU A 263 -4.25 -6.55 -16.18
N ALA A 264 -3.15 -6.25 -15.49
CA ALA A 264 -2.25 -5.17 -15.90
C ALA A 264 -1.62 -5.44 -17.27
N GLY A 265 -1.19 -6.68 -17.55
CA GLY A 265 -0.68 -7.09 -18.84
C GLY A 265 -1.70 -7.03 -19.99
N TYR A 266 -2.99 -7.22 -19.69
CA TYR A 266 -4.05 -7.04 -20.67
C TYR A 266 -4.20 -5.58 -21.11
N PHE A 267 -4.11 -4.63 -20.17
CA PHE A 267 -4.23 -3.20 -20.48
C PHE A 267 -2.92 -2.56 -20.94
N PHE A 268 -1.78 -3.05 -20.48
CA PHE A 268 -0.46 -2.46 -20.70
C PHE A 268 0.57 -3.54 -21.07
N PRO A 269 0.40 -4.23 -22.23
CA PRO A 269 1.25 -5.38 -22.60
C PRO A 269 2.73 -5.01 -22.75
N ASP A 270 3.03 -3.78 -23.17
CA ASP A 270 4.39 -3.31 -23.45
C ASP A 270 5.06 -2.61 -22.24
N LYS A 271 4.33 -2.48 -21.11
CA LYS A 271 4.86 -1.81 -19.92
C LYS A 271 5.51 -2.80 -18.96
N LYS A 272 6.78 -2.54 -18.67
CA LYS A 272 7.50 -3.24 -17.59
C LYS A 272 7.20 -2.55 -16.25
N GLY A 273 6.89 -3.32 -15.24
CA GLY A 273 6.79 -2.80 -13.88
C GLY A 273 8.17 -2.53 -13.28
N LYS A 274 8.21 -1.78 -12.19
CA LYS A 274 9.42 -1.56 -11.40
C LYS A 274 9.90 -2.87 -10.79
N THR A 275 11.22 -3.03 -10.69
CA THR A 275 11.83 -4.10 -9.90
C THR A 275 11.71 -3.72 -8.43
N CYS A 276 11.13 -4.62 -7.64
CA CYS A 276 11.04 -4.49 -6.19
C CYS A 276 11.97 -5.52 -5.53
N VAL A 277 12.36 -5.23 -4.31
CA VAL A 277 13.03 -6.17 -3.42
C VAL A 277 12.01 -6.57 -2.35
N PHE A 278 11.77 -7.85 -2.26
CA PHE A 278 11.05 -8.46 -1.15
C PHE A 278 12.07 -8.92 -0.12
N GLY A 279 11.88 -8.53 1.14
CA GLY A 279 12.67 -8.99 2.27
C GLY A 279 11.78 -9.64 3.31
N GLU A 280 12.25 -10.71 3.92
CA GLU A 280 11.58 -11.35 5.04
C GLU A 280 12.59 -11.78 6.10
N ARG A 281 12.19 -11.66 7.37
CA ARG A 281 12.93 -12.09 8.55
C ARG A 281 11.95 -12.77 9.50
N THR A 282 12.26 -14.02 9.89
CA THR A 282 11.55 -14.69 10.97
C THR A 282 12.11 -14.19 12.29
N GLU A 283 11.24 -13.72 13.17
CA GLU A 283 11.63 -13.28 14.49
C GLU A 283 11.72 -14.53 15.36
N SER A 284 12.91 -14.82 15.88
CA SER A 284 13.11 -15.93 16.81
C SER A 284 12.70 -15.50 18.22
N GLU A 285 12.06 -16.43 18.95
CA GLU A 285 11.79 -16.31 20.40
C GLU A 285 13.04 -16.00 21.23
#